data_c6a8719e49ebbfc8deb79c7f3a9ab310
#
_entry.id   c6a8719e49ebbfc8deb79c7f3a9ab310
#
_cell.length_a   1.000
_cell.length_b   1.000
_cell.length_c   1.000
_cell.angle_alpha   90.00
_cell.angle_beta   90.00
_cell.angle_gamma   90.00
#
_symmetry.space_group_name_H-M   'P 1'
#
loop_
_entity.id
_entity.type
_entity.pdbx_description
1 polymer ?
#
loop_
_entity_poly.entity_id
_entity_poly.type
_entity_poly.pdbx_seq_one_letter_code
_entity_poly.pdbx_strand_id
1 'polypeptide(L)'
;MNDVVVVIGSGSIGQAIARRVGAGRHVVLADLRAQTANAAAKVLSDAGFEVSTSHVDVSSRESIHALVETASALGPIKGLIHAAGVSPTQASPSTILKVDLYGTALVLEAFGNVVAAGGAGVVIASQSGHRLPALTPEQDKALAMTPADDLLGLRMLQPDQVNDPLLAYQISKRANSLRVMAEAARWGSRGARINTISPGIIITPLARDELSGPRGAGYRRMIELCAAGRAGTPDEVGTVAAFLMGPEGGFITGSDFLMDGGVTAAYRFGALAPGS
;
A
#
# COMPACT_ATOMS: atom_id res chain seq x y z
N MET A 1 -13.13 5.73 -24.80
CA MET A 1 -12.53 6.16 -23.51
C MET A 1 -11.36 5.24 -23.24
N ASN A 2 -10.22 5.79 -22.77
CA ASN A 2 -9.06 4.99 -22.42
C ASN A 2 -9.31 4.28 -21.08
N ASP A 3 -8.68 3.13 -20.88
CA ASP A 3 -8.63 2.50 -19.56
C ASP A 3 -7.98 3.44 -18.54
N VAL A 4 -8.47 3.44 -17.30
CA VAL A 4 -7.97 4.31 -16.22
C VAL A 4 -7.15 3.52 -15.22
N VAL A 5 -6.00 4.10 -14.83
CA VAL A 5 -5.18 3.65 -13.70
C VAL A 5 -5.20 4.72 -12.62
N VAL A 6 -5.69 4.38 -11.44
CA VAL A 6 -5.72 5.29 -10.28
C VAL A 6 -4.54 4.98 -9.37
N VAL A 7 -3.77 6.03 -9.03
CA VAL A 7 -2.62 5.97 -8.13
C VAL A 7 -2.94 6.82 -6.91
N ILE A 8 -3.15 6.18 -5.78
CA ILE A 8 -3.37 6.84 -4.48
C ILE A 8 -2.05 6.83 -3.73
N GLY A 9 -1.47 8.03 -3.52
CA GLY A 9 -0.11 8.22 -3.04
C GLY A 9 0.90 8.35 -4.18
N SER A 10 1.08 9.58 -4.65
CA SER A 10 1.91 9.95 -5.81
C SER A 10 3.41 10.08 -5.47
N GLY A 11 3.88 9.38 -4.42
CA GLY A 11 5.28 9.29 -4.03
C GLY A 11 6.11 8.41 -4.97
N SER A 12 7.37 8.15 -4.59
CA SER A 12 8.33 7.41 -5.44
C SER A 12 7.84 6.02 -5.86
N ILE A 13 7.21 5.26 -4.95
CA ILE A 13 6.69 3.92 -5.24
C ILE A 13 5.49 4.01 -6.19
N GLY A 14 4.51 4.89 -5.89
CA GLY A 14 3.35 5.07 -6.76
C GLY A 14 3.74 5.47 -8.18
N GLN A 15 4.68 6.40 -8.34
CA GLN A 15 5.22 6.81 -9.65
C GLN A 15 5.94 5.67 -10.38
N ALA A 16 6.76 4.88 -9.68
CA ALA A 16 7.48 3.76 -10.29
C ALA A 16 6.53 2.70 -10.83
N ILE A 17 5.44 2.41 -10.09
CA ILE A 17 4.41 1.48 -10.55
C ILE A 17 3.64 2.08 -11.74
N ALA A 18 3.20 3.36 -11.61
CA ALA A 18 2.46 4.05 -12.67
C ALA A 18 3.19 4.04 -14.02
N ARG A 19 4.50 4.27 -14.03
CA ARG A 19 5.33 4.22 -15.25
C ARG A 19 5.30 2.86 -15.95
N ARG A 20 5.14 1.77 -15.21
CA ARG A 20 5.15 0.41 -15.77
C ARG A 20 3.80 -0.02 -16.30
N VAL A 21 2.70 0.43 -15.65
CA VAL A 21 1.36 -0.06 -15.98
C VAL A 21 0.48 1.00 -16.66
N GLY A 22 0.94 2.26 -16.75
CA GLY A 22 0.15 3.38 -17.25
C GLY A 22 0.23 3.62 -18.77
N ALA A 23 1.15 2.96 -19.49
CA ALA A 23 1.29 3.18 -20.93
C ALA A 23 0.01 2.83 -21.69
N GLY A 24 -0.48 3.77 -22.53
CA GLY A 24 -1.71 3.64 -23.30
C GLY A 24 -2.98 3.76 -22.45
N ARG A 25 -2.88 4.23 -21.20
CA ARG A 25 -3.99 4.43 -20.26
C ARG A 25 -3.98 5.85 -19.73
N HIS A 26 -5.13 6.31 -19.22
CA HIS A 26 -5.20 7.56 -18.46
C HIS A 26 -4.80 7.32 -17.00
N VAL A 27 -3.75 8.00 -16.53
CA VAL A 27 -3.26 7.85 -15.14
C VAL A 27 -3.81 8.98 -14.28
N VAL A 28 -4.59 8.66 -13.27
CA VAL A 28 -5.07 9.61 -12.26
C VAL A 28 -4.15 9.53 -11.05
N LEU A 29 -3.36 10.59 -10.82
CA LEU A 29 -2.47 10.72 -9.67
C LEU A 29 -3.19 11.43 -8.53
N ALA A 30 -3.51 10.71 -7.47
CA ALA A 30 -4.21 11.23 -6.31
C ALA A 30 -3.29 11.28 -5.07
N ASP A 31 -3.28 12.41 -4.39
CA ASP A 31 -2.47 12.61 -3.18
C ASP A 31 -3.16 13.62 -2.24
N LEU A 32 -2.88 13.53 -0.95
CA LEU A 32 -3.33 14.51 0.04
C LEU A 32 -2.74 15.90 -0.24
N ARG A 33 -1.51 15.94 -0.76
CA ARG A 33 -0.79 17.16 -1.09
C ARG A 33 -0.81 17.39 -2.59
N ALA A 34 -1.52 18.43 -3.03
CA ALA A 34 -1.61 18.78 -4.44
C ALA A 34 -0.22 18.99 -5.09
N GLN A 35 0.75 19.53 -4.34
CA GLN A 35 2.12 19.73 -4.84
C GLN A 35 2.77 18.39 -5.20
N THR A 36 2.57 17.34 -4.41
CA THR A 36 3.12 15.99 -4.67
C THR A 36 2.51 15.41 -5.94
N ALA A 37 1.18 15.47 -6.07
CA ALA A 37 0.47 14.98 -7.26
C ALA A 37 0.91 15.75 -8.53
N ASN A 38 0.98 17.08 -8.48
CA ASN A 38 1.36 17.92 -9.61
C ASN A 38 2.81 17.71 -10.04
N ALA A 39 3.74 17.57 -9.10
CA ALA A 39 5.14 17.27 -9.41
C ALA A 39 5.27 15.89 -10.09
N ALA A 40 4.58 14.89 -9.60
CA ALA A 40 4.53 13.56 -10.21
C ALA A 40 3.89 13.59 -11.60
N ALA A 41 2.78 14.34 -11.76
CA ALA A 41 2.10 14.49 -13.03
C ALA A 41 3.01 15.11 -14.10
N LYS A 42 3.76 16.16 -13.72
CA LYS A 42 4.72 16.76 -14.65
C LYS A 42 5.75 15.74 -15.13
N VAL A 43 6.32 14.95 -14.23
CA VAL A 43 7.34 13.93 -14.57
C VAL A 43 6.79 12.86 -15.50
N LEU A 44 5.53 12.41 -15.28
CA LEU A 44 4.91 11.41 -16.14
C LEU A 44 4.47 12.01 -17.48
N SER A 45 3.90 13.21 -17.49
CA SER A 45 3.50 13.91 -18.71
C SER A 45 4.69 14.21 -19.61
N ASP A 46 5.82 14.69 -19.06
CA ASP A 46 7.08 14.90 -19.80
C ASP A 46 7.62 13.58 -20.39
N ALA A 47 7.26 12.43 -19.81
CA ALA A 47 7.59 11.10 -20.31
C ALA A 47 6.52 10.51 -21.28
N GLY A 48 5.53 11.30 -21.68
CA GLY A 48 4.52 10.92 -22.68
C GLY A 48 3.28 10.20 -22.14
N PHE A 49 3.07 10.16 -20.83
CA PHE A 49 1.85 9.58 -20.25
C PHE A 49 0.69 10.59 -20.28
N GLU A 50 -0.52 10.09 -20.50
CA GLU A 50 -1.76 10.87 -20.29
C GLU A 50 -2.08 10.87 -18.79
N VAL A 51 -2.04 12.05 -18.16
CA VAL A 51 -2.10 12.17 -16.69
C VAL A 51 -3.06 13.29 -16.27
N SER A 52 -3.82 13.02 -15.23
CA SER A 52 -4.52 14.06 -14.46
C SER A 52 -4.22 13.91 -12.96
N THR A 53 -4.51 14.95 -12.18
CA THR A 53 -4.32 14.95 -10.74
C THR A 53 -5.65 15.08 -10.01
N SER A 54 -5.74 14.50 -8.81
CA SER A 54 -6.88 14.64 -7.92
C SER A 54 -6.38 14.80 -6.47
N HIS A 55 -7.13 15.54 -5.66
CA HIS A 55 -6.92 15.56 -4.21
C HIS A 55 -7.58 14.31 -3.61
N VAL A 56 -6.93 13.67 -2.64
CA VAL A 56 -7.53 12.60 -1.84
C VAL A 56 -6.98 12.57 -0.43
N ASP A 57 -7.88 12.62 0.55
CA ASP A 57 -7.61 12.20 1.93
C ASP A 57 -8.16 10.79 2.11
N VAL A 58 -7.28 9.80 2.20
CA VAL A 58 -7.70 8.39 2.36
C VAL A 58 -8.42 8.13 3.68
N SER A 59 -8.29 9.01 4.67
CA SER A 59 -9.00 8.93 5.93
C SER A 59 -10.43 9.51 5.88
N SER A 60 -10.88 10.02 4.72
CA SER A 60 -12.22 10.52 4.48
C SER A 60 -12.95 9.70 3.42
N ARG A 61 -14.08 9.12 3.79
CA ARG A 61 -14.96 8.36 2.89
C ARG A 61 -15.45 9.22 1.72
N GLU A 62 -15.84 10.47 2.00
CA GLU A 62 -16.32 11.41 1.00
C GLU A 62 -15.22 11.73 -0.04
N SER A 63 -13.98 11.91 0.43
CA SER A 63 -12.84 12.20 -0.43
C SER A 63 -12.52 11.01 -1.37
N ILE A 64 -12.62 9.78 -0.86
CA ILE A 64 -12.43 8.57 -1.68
C ILE A 64 -13.56 8.43 -2.70
N HIS A 65 -14.81 8.67 -2.31
CA HIS A 65 -15.94 8.61 -3.24
C HIS A 65 -15.80 9.64 -4.36
N ALA A 66 -15.41 10.88 -4.04
CA ALA A 66 -15.16 11.92 -5.06
C ALA A 66 -14.04 11.50 -6.04
N LEU A 67 -12.98 10.85 -5.54
CA LEU A 67 -11.93 10.30 -6.40
C LEU A 67 -12.47 9.19 -7.32
N VAL A 68 -13.30 8.29 -6.80
CA VAL A 68 -13.93 7.21 -7.59
C VAL A 68 -14.81 7.80 -8.70
N GLU A 69 -15.63 8.81 -8.38
CA GLU A 69 -16.47 9.48 -9.36
C GLU A 69 -15.64 10.16 -10.45
N THR A 70 -14.61 10.91 -10.05
CA THR A 70 -13.67 11.57 -10.97
C THR A 70 -13.00 10.56 -11.91
N ALA A 71 -12.47 9.46 -11.37
CA ALA A 71 -11.81 8.44 -12.18
C ALA A 71 -12.77 7.69 -13.10
N SER A 72 -13.98 7.38 -12.62
CA SER A 72 -15.01 6.68 -13.40
C SER A 72 -15.53 7.51 -14.56
N ALA A 73 -15.56 8.83 -14.44
CA ALA A 73 -15.94 9.75 -15.52
C ALA A 73 -14.94 9.78 -16.68
N LEU A 74 -13.65 9.42 -16.41
CA LEU A 74 -12.60 9.37 -17.43
C LEU A 74 -12.61 8.05 -18.23
N GLY A 75 -13.10 6.97 -17.64
CA GLY A 75 -13.17 5.67 -18.31
C GLY A 75 -13.26 4.49 -17.35
N PRO A 76 -13.23 3.25 -17.87
CA PRO A 76 -13.25 2.06 -17.04
C PRO A 76 -11.97 1.95 -16.18
N ILE A 77 -12.14 1.82 -14.86
CA ILE A 77 -11.00 1.68 -13.93
C ILE A 77 -10.43 0.27 -14.04
N LYS A 78 -9.28 0.14 -14.68
CA LYS A 78 -8.56 -1.12 -14.90
C LYS A 78 -7.34 -1.28 -14.00
N GLY A 79 -6.90 -0.21 -13.34
CA GLY A 79 -5.77 -0.27 -12.43
C GLY A 79 -6.02 0.51 -11.15
N LEU A 80 -5.68 -0.09 -9.99
CA LEU A 80 -5.60 0.59 -8.71
C LEU A 80 -4.22 0.37 -8.11
N ILE A 81 -3.54 1.47 -7.77
CA ILE A 81 -2.28 1.45 -7.03
C ILE A 81 -2.52 2.23 -5.73
N HIS A 82 -2.58 1.54 -4.61
CA HIS A 82 -2.71 2.17 -3.29
C HIS A 82 -1.36 2.17 -2.58
N ALA A 83 -0.65 3.28 -2.69
CA ALA A 83 0.68 3.51 -2.12
C ALA A 83 0.70 4.66 -1.09
N ALA A 84 -0.47 5.20 -0.72
CA ALA A 84 -0.58 6.18 0.35
C ALA A 84 -0.40 5.52 1.72
N GLY A 85 0.22 6.24 2.63
CA GLY A 85 0.43 5.81 4.01
C GLY A 85 1.38 6.75 4.74
N VAL A 86 1.48 6.58 6.05
CA VAL A 86 2.39 7.31 6.93
C VAL A 86 3.28 6.36 7.70
N SER A 87 4.47 6.82 8.10
CA SER A 87 5.41 5.98 8.85
C SER A 87 5.33 6.21 10.37
N PRO A 88 5.86 5.29 11.18
CA PRO A 88 5.92 5.45 12.64
C PRO A 88 6.70 6.67 13.13
N THR A 89 7.53 7.27 12.27
CA THR A 89 8.30 8.48 12.61
C THR A 89 7.55 9.76 12.27
N GLN A 90 6.48 9.67 11.49
CA GLN A 90 5.73 10.82 10.96
C GLN A 90 4.42 11.09 11.70
N ALA A 91 3.83 10.08 12.35
CA ALA A 91 2.46 10.18 12.81
C ALA A 91 2.23 9.47 14.16
N SER A 92 1.19 9.91 14.86
CA SER A 92 0.71 9.26 16.09
C SER A 92 0.05 7.90 15.79
N PRO A 93 -0.07 7.00 16.78
CA PRO A 93 -0.77 5.73 16.60
C PRO A 93 -2.17 5.87 16.01
N SER A 94 -2.96 6.82 16.49
CA SER A 94 -4.31 7.08 15.99
C SER A 94 -4.32 7.54 14.54
N THR A 95 -3.39 8.39 14.14
CA THR A 95 -3.25 8.83 12.74
C THR A 95 -2.85 7.67 11.83
N ILE A 96 -1.91 6.82 12.28
CA ILE A 96 -1.49 5.63 11.53
C ILE A 96 -2.67 4.68 11.32
N LEU A 97 -3.41 4.36 12.38
CA LEU A 97 -4.62 3.52 12.27
C LEU A 97 -5.66 4.12 11.33
N LYS A 98 -5.84 5.45 11.38
CA LYS A 98 -6.82 6.15 10.54
C LYS A 98 -6.40 6.18 9.07
N VAL A 99 -5.13 6.42 8.77
CA VAL A 99 -4.63 6.53 7.39
C VAL A 99 -4.32 5.15 6.80
N ASP A 100 -3.50 4.34 7.49
CA ASP A 100 -2.93 3.12 6.92
C ASP A 100 -3.89 1.91 7.04
N LEU A 101 -4.74 1.87 8.06
CA LEU A 101 -5.69 0.78 8.24
C LEU A 101 -7.09 1.13 7.71
N TYR A 102 -7.74 2.13 8.32
CA TYR A 102 -9.09 2.53 7.94
C TYR A 102 -9.14 3.07 6.51
N GLY A 103 -8.19 3.94 6.14
CA GLY A 103 -8.09 4.46 4.77
C GLY A 103 -7.92 3.36 3.72
N THR A 104 -7.08 2.35 3.99
CA THR A 104 -6.96 1.20 3.08
C THR A 104 -8.28 0.41 2.98
N ALA A 105 -8.99 0.23 4.10
CA ALA A 105 -10.31 -0.42 4.09
C ALA A 105 -11.31 0.33 3.20
N LEU A 106 -11.39 1.66 3.34
CA LEU A 106 -12.25 2.51 2.51
C LEU A 106 -11.90 2.43 1.02
N VAL A 107 -10.62 2.48 0.68
CA VAL A 107 -10.15 2.35 -0.70
C VAL A 107 -10.57 1.01 -1.30
N LEU A 108 -10.34 -0.09 -0.58
CA LEU A 108 -10.71 -1.42 -1.04
C LEU A 108 -12.23 -1.57 -1.24
N GLU A 109 -13.04 -1.04 -0.31
CA GLU A 109 -14.51 -1.04 -0.44
C GLU A 109 -14.97 -0.24 -1.66
N ALA A 110 -14.50 1.00 -1.82
CA ALA A 110 -14.96 1.90 -2.86
C ALA A 110 -14.56 1.42 -4.26
N PHE A 111 -13.28 1.08 -4.45
CA PHE A 111 -12.78 0.62 -5.75
C PHE A 111 -13.24 -0.80 -6.10
N GLY A 112 -13.45 -1.66 -5.10
CA GLY A 112 -14.02 -2.98 -5.31
C GLY A 112 -15.44 -2.96 -5.89
N ASN A 113 -16.18 -1.85 -5.76
CA ASN A 113 -17.51 -1.67 -6.32
C ASN A 113 -17.51 -1.20 -7.78
N VAL A 114 -16.40 -0.61 -8.27
CA VAL A 114 -16.33 0.04 -9.58
C VAL A 114 -15.28 -0.52 -10.52
N VAL A 115 -14.33 -1.30 -10.01
CA VAL A 115 -13.28 -1.90 -10.84
C VAL A 115 -13.89 -2.67 -12.00
N ALA A 116 -13.37 -2.42 -13.20
CA ALA A 116 -13.86 -3.06 -14.43
C ALA A 116 -13.29 -4.49 -14.59
N ALA A 117 -14.03 -5.35 -15.29
CA ALA A 117 -13.58 -6.71 -15.59
C ALA A 117 -12.22 -6.70 -16.31
N GLY A 118 -11.32 -7.61 -15.93
CA GLY A 118 -9.92 -7.61 -16.37
C GLY A 118 -9.04 -6.58 -15.65
N GLY A 119 -9.58 -5.82 -14.69
CA GLY A 119 -8.80 -4.91 -13.86
C GLY A 119 -7.93 -5.61 -12.83
N ALA A 120 -6.88 -4.91 -12.37
CA ALA A 120 -6.01 -5.41 -11.31
C ALA A 120 -5.56 -4.27 -10.38
N GLY A 121 -5.39 -4.57 -9.10
CA GLY A 121 -4.90 -3.62 -8.12
C GLY A 121 -3.75 -4.17 -7.29
N VAL A 122 -2.96 -3.24 -6.73
CA VAL A 122 -1.95 -3.52 -5.72
C VAL A 122 -2.06 -2.54 -4.56
N VAL A 123 -1.93 -3.06 -3.35
CA VAL A 123 -1.83 -2.30 -2.10
C VAL A 123 -0.42 -2.43 -1.55
N ILE A 124 0.20 -1.31 -1.21
CA ILE A 124 1.53 -1.30 -0.60
C ILE A 124 1.39 -1.44 0.92
N ALA A 125 1.65 -2.65 1.40
CA ALA A 125 1.77 -2.95 2.82
C ALA A 125 3.22 -2.69 3.31
N SER A 126 3.81 -3.62 4.08
CA SER A 126 5.20 -3.53 4.56
C SER A 126 5.66 -4.86 5.16
N GLN A 127 6.94 -5.14 5.07
CA GLN A 127 7.60 -6.18 5.88
C GLN A 127 7.27 -6.06 7.37
N SER A 128 6.98 -4.86 7.86
CA SER A 128 6.65 -4.62 9.27
C SER A 128 5.44 -5.40 9.74
N GLY A 129 4.45 -5.62 8.86
CA GLY A 129 3.30 -6.49 9.14
C GLY A 129 3.68 -7.95 9.41
N HIS A 130 4.76 -8.44 8.77
CA HIS A 130 5.28 -9.79 8.97
C HIS A 130 6.09 -9.96 10.26
N ARG A 131 6.47 -8.86 10.91
CA ARG A 131 7.19 -8.85 12.19
C ARG A 131 6.29 -8.61 13.39
N LEU A 132 5.00 -8.36 13.16
CA LEU A 132 4.02 -8.35 14.23
C LEU A 132 3.97 -9.74 14.88
N PRO A 133 3.93 -9.87 16.21
CA PRO A 133 3.63 -11.12 16.87
C PRO A 133 2.36 -11.77 16.30
N ALA A 134 2.29 -13.09 16.36
CA ALA A 134 1.14 -13.81 15.83
C ALA A 134 -0.15 -13.34 16.53
N LEU A 135 -1.14 -12.98 15.73
CA LEU A 135 -2.49 -12.69 16.20
C LEU A 135 -3.27 -13.99 16.31
N THR A 136 -4.34 -13.99 17.10
CA THR A 136 -5.27 -15.12 17.09
C THR A 136 -6.06 -15.17 15.77
N PRO A 137 -6.58 -16.34 15.37
CA PRO A 137 -7.42 -16.43 14.17
C PRO A 137 -8.63 -15.48 14.20
N GLU A 138 -9.19 -15.24 15.40
CA GLU A 138 -10.31 -14.32 15.60
C GLU A 138 -9.90 -12.87 15.38
N GLN A 139 -8.69 -12.48 15.82
CA GLN A 139 -8.13 -11.15 15.60
C GLN A 139 -7.82 -10.93 14.10
N ASP A 140 -7.18 -11.89 13.44
CA ASP A 140 -6.92 -11.84 11.99
C ASP A 140 -8.26 -11.71 11.23
N LYS A 141 -9.28 -12.51 11.58
CA LYS A 141 -10.62 -12.43 10.98
C LYS A 141 -11.29 -11.08 11.23
N ALA A 142 -11.19 -10.55 12.44
CA ALA A 142 -11.76 -9.24 12.77
C ALA A 142 -11.11 -8.13 11.94
N LEU A 143 -9.78 -8.10 11.82
CA LEU A 143 -9.07 -7.13 10.98
C LEU A 143 -9.44 -7.26 9.49
N ALA A 144 -9.63 -8.49 9.01
CA ALA A 144 -9.95 -8.77 7.61
C ALA A 144 -11.37 -8.37 7.22
N MET A 145 -12.36 -8.65 8.09
CA MET A 145 -13.77 -8.71 7.71
C MET A 145 -14.65 -7.62 8.33
N THR A 146 -14.19 -6.95 9.40
CA THR A 146 -14.99 -5.87 10.00
C THR A 146 -15.21 -4.75 8.99
N PRO A 147 -16.45 -4.28 8.76
CA PRO A 147 -16.73 -3.14 7.89
C PRO A 147 -15.86 -1.93 8.25
N ALA A 148 -15.50 -1.11 7.26
CA ALA A 148 -14.60 0.01 7.51
C ALA A 148 -15.09 0.92 8.63
N ASP A 149 -16.40 1.23 8.67
CA ASP A 149 -16.98 2.15 9.67
C ASP A 149 -16.87 1.63 11.11
N ASP A 150 -16.83 0.31 11.30
CA ASP A 150 -16.71 -0.31 12.61
C ASP A 150 -15.27 -0.68 12.98
N LEU A 151 -14.35 -0.63 12.01
CA LEU A 151 -13.00 -1.18 12.10
C LEU A 151 -12.20 -0.56 13.25
N LEU A 152 -12.18 0.77 13.35
CA LEU A 152 -11.48 1.47 14.43
C LEU A 152 -12.14 1.29 15.81
N GLY A 153 -13.36 0.77 15.87
CA GLY A 153 -14.06 0.39 17.10
C GLY A 153 -13.58 -0.93 17.72
N LEU A 154 -12.79 -1.73 17.01
CA LEU A 154 -12.29 -3.00 17.52
C LEU A 154 -11.50 -2.81 18.83
N ARG A 155 -11.77 -3.66 19.83
CA ARG A 155 -11.13 -3.58 21.16
C ARG A 155 -9.59 -3.61 21.08
N MET A 156 -9.05 -4.42 20.17
CA MET A 156 -7.60 -4.55 19.98
C MET A 156 -6.92 -3.29 19.39
N LEU A 157 -7.69 -2.34 18.86
CA LEU A 157 -7.17 -1.10 18.25
C LEU A 157 -7.34 0.12 19.17
N GLN A 158 -7.89 -0.05 20.37
CA GLN A 158 -8.13 1.05 21.29
C GLN A 158 -6.82 1.64 21.84
N PRO A 159 -6.79 2.93 22.24
CA PRO A 159 -5.56 3.62 22.65
C PRO A 159 -4.82 2.96 23.82
N ASP A 160 -5.50 2.25 24.68
CA ASP A 160 -4.87 1.49 25.77
C ASP A 160 -4.20 0.19 25.30
N GLN A 161 -4.52 -0.30 24.11
CA GLN A 161 -3.92 -1.46 23.48
C GLN A 161 -2.84 -1.07 22.45
N VAL A 162 -3.04 0.05 21.74
CA VAL A 162 -2.15 0.52 20.67
C VAL A 162 -1.69 1.94 20.99
N ASN A 163 -0.66 2.06 21.80
CA ASN A 163 -0.08 3.33 22.25
C ASN A 163 1.31 3.64 21.63
N ASP A 164 1.87 2.68 20.88
CA ASP A 164 3.15 2.84 20.16
C ASP A 164 2.93 2.98 18.66
N PRO A 165 3.56 3.98 17.99
CA PRO A 165 3.42 4.15 16.54
C PRO A 165 3.90 2.96 15.71
N LEU A 166 4.95 2.23 16.16
CA LEU A 166 5.41 1.05 15.44
C LEU A 166 4.39 -0.09 15.52
N LEU A 167 3.79 -0.31 16.69
CA LEU A 167 2.73 -1.31 16.84
C LEU A 167 1.52 -0.98 15.98
N ALA A 168 1.05 0.29 15.98
CA ALA A 168 -0.02 0.75 15.12
C ALA A 168 0.27 0.49 13.63
N TYR A 169 1.50 0.77 13.21
CA TYR A 169 1.94 0.54 11.84
C TYR A 169 2.00 -0.95 11.50
N GLN A 170 2.56 -1.78 12.37
CA GLN A 170 2.63 -3.23 12.18
C GLN A 170 1.25 -3.86 12.05
N ILE A 171 0.33 -3.49 12.94
CA ILE A 171 -1.08 -3.94 12.88
C ILE A 171 -1.73 -3.50 11.57
N SER A 172 -1.58 -2.23 11.19
CA SER A 172 -2.16 -1.70 9.95
C SER A 172 -1.64 -2.46 8.73
N LYS A 173 -0.33 -2.68 8.64
CA LYS A 173 0.29 -3.36 7.49
C LYS A 173 -0.04 -4.86 7.46
N ARG A 174 -0.17 -5.54 8.61
CA ARG A 174 -0.71 -6.89 8.69
C ARG A 174 -2.17 -6.94 8.21
N ALA A 175 -2.99 -6.03 8.70
CA ALA A 175 -4.40 -5.96 8.34
C ALA A 175 -4.62 -5.66 6.86
N ASN A 176 -3.76 -4.85 6.23
CA ASN A 176 -3.85 -4.56 4.79
C ASN A 176 -3.75 -5.85 3.95
N SER A 177 -2.80 -6.74 4.27
CA SER A 177 -2.68 -8.04 3.57
C SER A 177 -3.89 -8.94 3.82
N LEU A 178 -4.41 -8.97 5.06
CA LEU A 178 -5.60 -9.75 5.41
C LEU A 178 -6.85 -9.22 4.69
N ARG A 179 -7.03 -7.90 4.65
CA ARG A 179 -8.17 -7.28 3.96
C ARG A 179 -8.12 -7.50 2.46
N VAL A 180 -6.94 -7.39 1.84
CA VAL A 180 -6.76 -7.71 0.42
C VAL A 180 -7.12 -9.16 0.13
N MET A 181 -6.73 -10.10 1.01
CA MET A 181 -7.12 -11.51 0.89
C MET A 181 -8.65 -11.68 0.95
N ALA A 182 -9.33 -11.02 1.90
CA ALA A 182 -10.77 -11.07 2.03
C ALA A 182 -11.49 -10.43 0.82
N GLU A 183 -10.99 -9.30 0.33
CA GLU A 183 -11.55 -8.55 -0.80
C GLU A 183 -11.35 -9.24 -2.16
N ALA A 184 -10.38 -10.14 -2.27
CA ALA A 184 -10.07 -10.84 -3.53
C ALA A 184 -11.27 -11.58 -4.11
N ALA A 185 -12.13 -12.15 -3.27
CA ALA A 185 -13.36 -12.83 -3.72
C ALA A 185 -14.36 -11.84 -4.35
N ARG A 186 -14.54 -10.67 -3.72
CA ARG A 186 -15.42 -9.61 -4.23
C ARG A 186 -14.87 -9.00 -5.52
N TRP A 187 -13.58 -8.74 -5.60
CA TRP A 187 -12.93 -8.28 -6.83
C TRP A 187 -13.04 -9.35 -7.93
N GLY A 188 -12.87 -10.63 -7.58
CA GLY A 188 -13.01 -11.76 -8.50
C GLY A 188 -14.40 -11.90 -9.08
N SER A 189 -15.47 -11.62 -8.31
CA SER A 189 -16.85 -11.62 -8.84
C SER A 189 -17.09 -10.57 -9.91
N ARG A 190 -16.24 -9.56 -10.00
CA ARG A 190 -16.23 -8.55 -11.07
C ARG A 190 -15.24 -8.87 -12.20
N GLY A 191 -14.57 -10.03 -12.15
CA GLY A 191 -13.52 -10.39 -13.10
C GLY A 191 -12.23 -9.58 -12.92
N ALA A 192 -11.95 -9.08 -11.72
CA ALA A 192 -10.79 -8.28 -11.38
C ALA A 192 -9.94 -8.97 -10.28
N ARG A 193 -8.70 -8.52 -10.09
CA ARG A 193 -7.75 -9.07 -9.12
C ARG A 193 -7.18 -7.98 -8.21
N ILE A 194 -6.85 -8.34 -6.98
CA ILE A 194 -6.21 -7.43 -6.02
C ILE A 194 -5.16 -8.20 -5.22
N ASN A 195 -3.96 -7.62 -5.06
CA ASN A 195 -2.87 -8.22 -4.32
C ASN A 195 -2.19 -7.18 -3.42
N THR A 196 -1.38 -7.65 -2.51
CA THR A 196 -0.54 -6.82 -1.65
C THR A 196 0.92 -7.01 -2.03
N ILE A 197 1.69 -5.95 -1.94
CA ILE A 197 3.15 -6.01 -1.91
C ILE A 197 3.58 -5.53 -0.53
N SER A 198 4.43 -6.31 0.14
CA SER A 198 5.03 -6.00 1.44
C SER A 198 6.52 -5.70 1.26
N PRO A 199 6.90 -4.45 0.92
CA PRO A 199 8.29 -4.10 0.72
C PRO A 199 9.08 -4.06 2.03
N GLY A 200 10.39 -4.29 1.92
CA GLY A 200 11.38 -3.95 2.93
C GLY A 200 11.70 -2.45 2.95
N ILE A 201 12.94 -2.14 3.24
CA ILE A 201 13.45 -0.75 3.21
C ILE A 201 13.68 -0.37 1.75
N ILE A 202 12.84 0.52 1.23
CA ILE A 202 12.92 1.04 -0.15
C ILE A 202 13.42 2.47 -0.09
N ILE A 203 14.49 2.80 -0.83
CA ILE A 203 15.09 4.14 -0.83
C ILE A 203 14.14 5.13 -1.51
N THR A 204 13.53 5.95 -0.69
CA THR A 204 12.63 7.05 -1.03
C THR A 204 13.04 8.29 -0.22
N PRO A 205 12.53 9.50 -0.52
CA PRO A 205 12.74 10.65 0.39
C PRO A 205 12.38 10.32 1.83
N LEU A 206 11.23 9.69 2.08
CA LEU A 206 10.82 9.24 3.42
C LEU A 206 11.85 8.30 4.06
N ALA A 207 12.33 7.30 3.35
CA ALA A 207 13.30 6.35 3.90
C ALA A 207 14.65 7.01 4.23
N ARG A 208 15.06 8.05 3.47
CA ARG A 208 16.27 8.84 3.79
C ARG A 208 16.10 9.62 5.10
N ASP A 209 14.92 10.19 5.33
CA ASP A 209 14.60 10.88 6.58
C ASP A 209 14.62 9.88 7.75
N GLU A 210 14.04 8.69 7.58
CA GLU A 210 14.04 7.62 8.58
C GLU A 210 15.45 7.11 8.89
N LEU A 211 16.29 6.91 7.86
CA LEU A 211 17.70 6.50 8.01
C LEU A 211 18.55 7.54 8.74
N SER A 212 18.19 8.81 8.64
CA SER A 212 18.85 9.94 9.33
C SER A 212 18.23 10.24 10.70
N GLY A 213 17.06 9.67 11.00
CA GLY A 213 16.29 9.93 12.21
C GLY A 213 16.68 9.03 13.40
N PRO A 214 15.96 9.14 14.51
CA PRO A 214 16.25 8.41 15.75
C PRO A 214 16.27 6.88 15.61
N ARG A 215 15.51 6.34 14.67
CA ARG A 215 15.46 4.89 14.37
C ARG A 215 16.46 4.45 13.29
N GLY A 216 17.27 5.38 12.76
CA GLY A 216 18.17 5.14 11.63
C GLY A 216 19.19 4.03 11.85
N ALA A 217 19.72 3.89 13.08
CA ALA A 217 20.64 2.80 13.42
C ALA A 217 19.99 1.43 13.22
N GLY A 218 18.73 1.26 13.63
CA GLY A 218 17.98 0.03 13.42
C GLY A 218 17.75 -0.30 11.95
N TYR A 219 17.40 0.70 11.15
CA TYR A 219 17.23 0.52 9.70
C TYR A 219 18.56 0.15 9.00
N ARG A 220 19.66 0.81 9.35
CA ARG A 220 20.99 0.44 8.81
C ARG A 220 21.36 -1.00 9.17
N ARG A 221 21.14 -1.40 10.43
CA ARG A 221 21.37 -2.79 10.87
C ARG A 221 20.51 -3.79 10.07
N MET A 222 19.26 -3.48 9.78
CA MET A 222 18.42 -4.33 8.93
C MET A 222 19.01 -4.48 7.52
N ILE A 223 19.49 -3.39 6.92
CA ILE A 223 20.10 -3.39 5.59
C ILE A 223 21.39 -4.22 5.58
N GLU A 224 22.24 -4.05 6.58
CA GLU A 224 23.51 -4.76 6.69
C GLU A 224 23.35 -6.27 6.90
N LEU A 225 22.32 -6.67 7.64
CA LEU A 225 22.12 -8.07 8.04
C LEU A 225 21.08 -8.81 7.19
N CYS A 226 20.43 -8.15 6.25
CA CYS A 226 19.54 -8.85 5.31
C CYS A 226 20.35 -9.56 4.20
N ALA A 227 19.77 -10.61 3.63
CA ALA A 227 20.45 -11.42 2.61
C ALA A 227 20.88 -10.62 1.38
N ALA A 228 20.10 -9.59 1.01
CA ALA A 228 20.43 -8.74 -0.13
C ALA A 228 21.58 -7.76 0.16
N GLY A 229 21.92 -7.47 1.42
CA GLY A 229 22.98 -6.53 1.83
C GLY A 229 22.75 -5.07 1.39
N ARG A 230 21.55 -4.73 0.98
CA ARG A 230 21.19 -3.38 0.50
C ARG A 230 19.69 -3.09 0.68
N ALA A 231 19.35 -1.82 0.64
CA ALA A 231 17.95 -1.41 0.48
C ALA A 231 17.46 -1.67 -0.96
N GLY A 232 16.15 -1.81 -1.12
CA GLY A 232 15.49 -1.89 -2.43
C GLY A 232 15.24 -0.52 -3.04
N THR A 233 14.81 -0.51 -4.28
CA THR A 233 14.45 0.70 -5.03
C THR A 233 12.96 0.73 -5.36
N PRO A 234 12.35 1.92 -5.59
CA PRO A 234 10.97 2.01 -6.09
C PRO A 234 10.74 1.24 -7.39
N ASP A 235 11.74 1.18 -8.26
CA ASP A 235 11.64 0.46 -9.54
C ASP A 235 11.56 -1.06 -9.37
N GLU A 236 12.20 -1.63 -8.35
CA GLU A 236 12.05 -3.05 -8.01
C GLU A 236 10.63 -3.35 -7.53
N VAL A 237 10.03 -2.48 -6.72
CA VAL A 237 8.60 -2.57 -6.35
C VAL A 237 7.72 -2.44 -7.58
N GLY A 238 8.04 -1.51 -8.48
CA GLY A 238 7.36 -1.33 -9.75
C GLY A 238 7.37 -2.58 -10.63
N THR A 239 8.48 -3.33 -10.63
CA THR A 239 8.58 -4.59 -11.39
C THR A 239 7.63 -5.66 -10.86
N VAL A 240 7.58 -5.85 -9.54
CA VAL A 240 6.66 -6.80 -8.92
C VAL A 240 5.20 -6.38 -9.14
N ALA A 241 4.91 -5.09 -9.00
CA ALA A 241 3.56 -4.58 -9.24
C ALA A 241 3.12 -4.78 -10.70
N ALA A 242 3.99 -4.52 -11.68
CA ALA A 242 3.70 -4.74 -13.09
C ALA A 242 3.42 -6.22 -13.39
N PHE A 243 4.19 -7.14 -12.80
CA PHE A 243 3.95 -8.58 -12.89
C PHE A 243 2.57 -8.95 -12.30
N LEU A 244 2.27 -8.52 -11.07
CA LEU A 244 1.00 -8.82 -10.40
C LEU A 244 -0.22 -8.23 -11.13
N MET A 245 -0.07 -7.05 -11.71
CA MET A 245 -1.15 -6.36 -12.43
C MET A 245 -1.25 -6.76 -13.91
N GLY A 246 -0.20 -7.35 -14.45
CA GLY A 246 -0.12 -7.82 -15.84
C GLY A 246 -0.79 -9.17 -16.09
N PRO A 247 -0.76 -9.64 -17.35
CA PRO A 247 -1.33 -10.93 -17.73
C PRO A 247 -0.61 -12.11 -17.09
N GLU A 248 0.70 -12.01 -16.84
CA GLU A 248 1.51 -13.04 -16.20
C GLU A 248 1.06 -13.32 -14.76
N GLY A 249 0.52 -12.32 -14.07
CA GLY A 249 -0.09 -12.45 -12.74
C GLY A 249 -1.53 -12.94 -12.76
N GLY A 250 -2.04 -13.42 -13.90
CA GLY A 250 -3.46 -13.74 -14.10
C GLY A 250 -4.06 -14.75 -13.11
N PHE A 251 -3.25 -15.64 -12.53
CA PHE A 251 -3.67 -16.61 -11.52
C PHE A 251 -3.34 -16.19 -10.07
N ILE A 252 -2.89 -14.94 -9.86
CA ILE A 252 -2.49 -14.43 -8.55
C ILE A 252 -3.51 -13.37 -8.10
N THR A 253 -4.24 -13.66 -7.03
CA THR A 253 -5.16 -12.72 -6.38
C THR A 253 -5.28 -13.03 -4.89
N GLY A 254 -5.47 -12.01 -4.06
CA GLY A 254 -5.52 -12.15 -2.60
C GLY A 254 -4.17 -12.50 -1.96
N SER A 255 -3.08 -12.41 -2.71
CA SER A 255 -1.75 -12.77 -2.24
C SER A 255 -1.01 -11.57 -1.66
N ASP A 256 -0.07 -11.85 -0.74
CA ASP A 256 0.88 -10.87 -0.24
C ASP A 256 2.29 -11.24 -0.70
N PHE A 257 2.90 -10.33 -1.47
CA PHE A 257 4.24 -10.49 -2.01
C PHE A 257 5.27 -9.80 -1.11
N LEU A 258 5.89 -10.58 -0.20
CA LEU A 258 6.98 -10.10 0.63
C LEU A 258 8.25 -9.93 -0.22
N MET A 259 8.71 -8.67 -0.37
CA MET A 259 9.93 -8.33 -1.09
C MET A 259 10.81 -7.41 -0.24
N ASP A 260 11.58 -7.96 0.67
CA ASP A 260 12.27 -7.23 1.72
C ASP A 260 13.79 -7.49 1.79
N GLY A 261 14.34 -8.09 0.76
CA GLY A 261 15.75 -8.44 0.70
C GLY A 261 16.17 -9.49 1.75
N GLY A 262 15.22 -10.17 2.39
CA GLY A 262 15.47 -11.18 3.41
C GLY A 262 15.50 -10.63 4.84
N VAL A 263 15.06 -9.39 5.09
CA VAL A 263 14.99 -8.81 6.45
C VAL A 263 14.09 -9.63 7.37
N THR A 264 12.90 -10.02 6.90
CA THR A 264 11.97 -10.85 7.70
C THR A 264 12.58 -12.23 8.02
N ALA A 265 13.28 -12.84 7.05
CA ALA A 265 14.00 -14.09 7.30
C ALA A 265 15.11 -13.92 8.36
N ALA A 266 15.88 -12.83 8.30
CA ALA A 266 16.88 -12.51 9.29
C ALA A 266 16.29 -12.27 10.70
N TYR A 267 15.09 -11.70 10.79
CA TYR A 267 14.38 -11.55 12.07
C TYR A 267 13.84 -12.87 12.62
N ARG A 268 13.46 -13.80 11.78
CA ARG A 268 12.89 -15.07 12.24
C ARG A 268 13.96 -16.11 12.56
N PHE A 269 15.04 -16.16 11.77
CA PHE A 269 15.98 -17.28 11.77
C PHE A 269 17.44 -16.85 11.68
N GLY A 270 17.74 -15.56 11.69
CA GLY A 270 19.08 -15.03 11.46
C GLY A 270 19.53 -14.01 12.50
N ALA A 271 20.51 -13.19 12.15
CA ALA A 271 21.21 -12.26 13.04
C ALA A 271 20.35 -11.07 13.55
N LEU A 272 19.10 -10.95 13.13
CA LEU A 272 18.12 -9.99 13.66
C LEU A 272 17.11 -10.65 14.62
N ALA A 273 17.21 -11.95 14.89
CA ALA A 273 16.28 -12.63 15.79
C ALA A 273 16.43 -12.10 17.22
N PRO A 274 15.32 -11.99 17.99
CA PRO A 274 15.40 -11.61 19.41
C PRO A 274 16.31 -12.57 20.18
N GLY A 275 17.35 -12.05 20.84
CA GLY A 275 18.30 -12.85 21.62
C GLY A 275 19.49 -13.44 20.83
N SER A 276 19.64 -13.07 19.55
CA SER A 276 20.84 -13.42 18.76
C SER A 276 22.01 -12.46 19.01
#